data_5aee9568157d7c04659e6d1993e6433b
#
_entry.id   5aee9568157d7c04659e6d1993e6433b
#
_cell.length_a   1.000
_cell.length_b   1.000
_cell.length_c   1.000
_cell.angle_alpha   90.00
_cell.angle_beta   90.00
_cell.angle_gamma   90.00
#
_symmetry.space_group_name_H-M   'P 1'
#
loop_
_entity.id
_entity.type
_entity.pdbx_description
1 polymer ?
#
loop_
_entity_poly.entity_id
_entity_poly.type
_entity_poly.pdbx_seq_one_letter_code
_entity_poly.pdbx_strand_id
1 'polypeptide(L)'
;MKYIVTALLLLVGCPVSAQDLRLPFNGRWFVMQGGDTPNVNQHMTVEAQAFGVDFAKVGGASQRQLALGTPTKVEDFFSWGEPVLAPADGTVVSVVNDRPDNPLGTKDAEHPAGNCLVIRVAEERFVYLAHMQRGSVSVKAGDTVKRSQRLGLCGNSGNCDFPHIHLHVQDTPDLNAGRGQNPIFGAINVELTGKQFTGVTWPLIRGLFVSNP
;
A
#
# COMPACT_ATOMS: atom_id res chain seq x y z
N MET A 1 24.41 -43.10 12.00
CA MET A 1 24.44 -42.35 10.75
C MET A 1 23.29 -41.37 10.77
N LYS A 2 23.59 -40.06 10.93
CA LYS A 2 22.58 -38.99 10.96
C LYS A 2 22.54 -38.40 9.54
N TYR A 3 21.43 -38.60 8.85
CA TYR A 3 21.21 -37.97 7.54
C TYR A 3 20.79 -36.52 7.78
N ILE A 4 21.64 -35.58 7.40
CA ILE A 4 21.31 -34.15 7.30
C ILE A 4 20.65 -33.97 5.95
N VAL A 5 19.33 -33.81 5.93
CA VAL A 5 18.61 -33.37 4.73
C VAL A 5 18.75 -31.86 4.62
N THR A 6 19.67 -31.40 3.81
CA THR A 6 19.80 -30.00 3.45
C THR A 6 18.74 -29.70 2.39
N ALA A 7 17.63 -29.12 2.79
CA ALA A 7 16.65 -28.58 1.84
C ALA A 7 17.25 -27.35 1.16
N LEU A 8 17.72 -27.52 -0.07
CA LEU A 8 18.15 -26.44 -0.95
C LEU A 8 16.91 -25.72 -1.45
N LEU A 9 16.56 -24.58 -0.82
CA LEU A 9 15.51 -23.70 -1.33
C LEU A 9 16.07 -23.02 -2.58
N LEU A 10 15.75 -23.56 -3.76
CA LEU A 10 15.99 -22.90 -5.03
C LEU A 10 15.05 -21.69 -5.10
N LEU A 11 15.57 -20.50 -4.81
CA LEU A 11 14.96 -19.22 -5.15
C LEU A 11 14.97 -19.09 -6.68
N VAL A 12 13.97 -19.67 -7.33
CA VAL A 12 13.71 -19.39 -8.73
C VAL A 12 13.15 -17.98 -8.79
N GLY A 13 13.96 -17.02 -9.21
CA GLY A 13 13.49 -15.69 -9.56
C GLY A 13 12.44 -15.80 -10.67
N CYS A 14 11.16 -15.78 -10.32
CA CYS A 14 10.10 -15.65 -11.32
C CYS A 14 10.30 -14.33 -12.06
N PRO A 15 10.22 -14.33 -13.40
CA PRO A 15 10.24 -13.09 -14.16
C PRO A 15 9.07 -12.21 -13.68
N VAL A 16 9.35 -10.93 -13.42
CA VAL A 16 8.31 -9.93 -13.09
C VAL A 16 7.29 -9.92 -14.20
N SER A 17 6.07 -10.34 -13.90
CA SER A 17 4.97 -10.34 -14.85
C SER A 17 4.49 -8.91 -15.12
N ALA A 18 3.93 -8.63 -16.30
CA ALA A 18 3.29 -7.35 -16.58
C ALA A 18 2.13 -7.01 -15.63
N GLN A 19 1.65 -7.97 -14.86
CA GLN A 19 0.59 -7.84 -13.84
C GLN A 19 1.14 -7.56 -12.42
N ASP A 20 2.48 -7.65 -12.22
CA ASP A 20 3.06 -7.40 -10.90
C ASP A 20 3.04 -5.91 -10.59
N LEU A 21 2.61 -5.58 -9.37
CA LEU A 21 2.60 -4.21 -8.89
C LEU A 21 3.99 -3.82 -8.38
N ARG A 22 4.30 -2.54 -8.48
CA ARG A 22 5.36 -1.88 -7.73
C ARG A 22 4.77 -1.37 -6.41
N LEU A 23 5.58 -1.28 -5.36
CA LEU A 23 5.18 -0.55 -4.16
C LEU A 23 4.89 0.93 -4.51
N PRO A 24 3.78 1.52 -4.00
CA PRO A 24 3.30 2.84 -4.41
C PRO A 24 4.10 4.02 -3.79
N PHE A 25 5.38 3.81 -3.49
CA PHE A 25 6.25 4.78 -2.83
C PHE A 25 7.73 4.52 -3.13
N ASN A 26 8.59 5.43 -2.69
CA ASN A 26 10.03 5.24 -2.63
C ASN A 26 10.50 5.10 -1.18
N GLY A 27 11.72 4.55 -1.01
CA GLY A 27 12.31 4.35 0.32
C GLY A 27 11.72 3.16 1.07
N ARG A 28 11.96 3.12 2.38
CA ARG A 28 11.64 2.00 3.26
C ARG A 28 10.37 2.28 4.04
N TRP A 29 9.42 1.36 3.96
CA TRP A 29 8.11 1.44 4.61
C TRP A 29 7.82 0.17 5.39
N PHE A 30 6.96 0.28 6.38
CA PHE A 30 6.49 -0.81 7.23
C PHE A 30 5.09 -1.24 6.80
N VAL A 31 4.85 -2.55 6.70
CA VAL A 31 3.54 -3.14 6.44
C VAL A 31 2.78 -3.24 7.76
N MET A 32 1.79 -2.37 7.93
CA MET A 32 0.98 -2.29 9.16
C MET A 32 -0.17 -3.28 9.16
N GLN A 33 -0.81 -3.45 8.01
CA GLN A 33 -1.84 -4.44 7.74
C GLN A 33 -1.48 -5.13 6.43
N GLY A 34 -1.71 -6.42 6.33
CA GLY A 34 -1.43 -7.24 5.16
C GLY A 34 -1.44 -8.71 5.53
N GLY A 35 -1.58 -9.57 4.53
CA GLY A 35 -1.74 -11.00 4.70
C GLY A 35 -3.15 -11.47 4.37
N ASP A 36 -3.37 -12.76 4.52
CA ASP A 36 -4.56 -13.49 4.08
C ASP A 36 -5.43 -14.03 5.23
N THR A 37 -5.18 -13.55 6.45
CA THR A 37 -5.97 -13.94 7.62
C THR A 37 -6.38 -12.72 8.45
N PRO A 38 -7.57 -12.72 9.10
CA PRO A 38 -8.05 -11.59 9.91
C PRO A 38 -7.14 -11.23 11.08
N ASN A 39 -6.32 -12.16 11.59
CA ASN A 39 -5.41 -11.93 12.72
C ASN A 39 -4.26 -10.96 12.38
N VAL A 40 -3.86 -10.90 11.12
CA VAL A 40 -2.75 -10.04 10.64
C VAL A 40 -3.22 -8.96 9.68
N ASN A 41 -4.48 -9.03 9.21
CA ASN A 41 -5.04 -8.12 8.24
C ASN A 41 -6.54 -7.88 8.50
N GLN A 42 -6.87 -6.74 9.09
CA GLN A 42 -8.26 -6.37 9.39
C GLN A 42 -9.12 -6.20 8.12
N HIS A 43 -8.52 -5.90 6.97
CA HIS A 43 -9.23 -5.73 5.70
C HIS A 43 -9.92 -7.01 5.22
N MET A 44 -9.48 -8.18 5.70
CA MET A 44 -10.10 -9.47 5.39
C MET A 44 -11.56 -9.57 5.84
N THR A 45 -12.04 -8.67 6.68
CA THR A 45 -13.46 -8.61 7.11
C THR A 45 -14.38 -7.91 6.10
N VAL A 46 -13.79 -7.27 5.06
CA VAL A 46 -14.53 -6.57 3.99
C VAL A 46 -14.16 -7.22 2.66
N GLU A 47 -15.13 -7.88 1.99
CA GLU A 47 -14.86 -8.70 0.81
C GLU A 47 -14.13 -7.93 -0.31
N ALA A 48 -14.54 -6.71 -0.60
CA ALA A 48 -13.93 -5.88 -1.64
C ALA A 48 -12.48 -5.47 -1.33
N GLN A 49 -12.15 -5.32 -0.04
CA GLN A 49 -10.83 -4.93 0.44
C GLN A 49 -10.00 -6.10 0.96
N ALA A 50 -10.50 -7.32 0.86
CA ALA A 50 -9.74 -8.51 1.25
C ALA A 50 -8.35 -8.46 0.58
N PHE A 51 -7.29 -8.78 1.33
CA PHE A 51 -5.88 -8.64 0.95
C PHE A 51 -5.37 -7.18 0.82
N GLY A 52 -6.13 -6.19 1.27
CA GLY A 52 -5.65 -4.80 1.35
C GLY A 52 -4.39 -4.68 2.20
N VAL A 53 -3.53 -3.73 1.85
CA VAL A 53 -2.24 -3.51 2.54
C VAL A 53 -2.13 -2.06 2.96
N ASP A 54 -1.81 -1.83 4.23
CA ASP A 54 -1.50 -0.51 4.78
C ASP A 54 0.00 -0.36 4.97
N PHE A 55 0.53 0.73 4.43
CA PHE A 55 1.95 1.06 4.47
C PHE A 55 2.18 2.35 5.24
N ALA A 56 3.06 2.32 6.23
CA ALA A 56 3.53 3.51 6.92
C ALA A 56 5.03 3.71 6.73
N LYS A 57 5.45 4.93 6.40
CA LYS A 57 6.87 5.26 6.27
C LYS A 57 7.54 5.23 7.64
N VAL A 58 8.74 4.71 7.67
CA VAL A 58 9.56 4.68 8.88
C VAL A 58 10.78 5.58 8.75
N GLY A 59 11.22 6.11 9.87
CA GLY A 59 12.36 7.01 9.98
C GLY A 59 12.98 6.99 11.37
N GLY A 60 13.58 8.12 11.76
CA GLY A 60 14.30 8.27 13.02
C GLY A 60 15.65 7.52 13.02
N ALA A 61 16.36 7.58 14.14
CA ALA A 61 17.69 6.96 14.26
C ALA A 61 17.67 5.45 14.08
N SER A 62 16.60 4.78 14.52
CA SER A 62 16.44 3.33 14.36
C SER A 62 15.89 2.90 13.00
N GLN A 63 15.40 3.86 12.17
CA GLN A 63 14.67 3.58 10.93
C GLN A 63 13.44 2.66 11.13
N ARG A 64 12.83 2.72 12.34
CA ARG A 64 11.68 1.90 12.75
C ARG A 64 10.57 2.70 13.44
N GLN A 65 10.75 4.01 13.57
CA GLN A 65 9.76 4.90 14.14
C GLN A 65 8.78 5.35 13.05
N LEU A 66 7.50 5.51 13.39
CA LEU A 66 6.47 6.02 12.48
C LEU A 66 6.39 7.55 12.51
N ALA A 67 6.87 8.16 13.61
CA ALA A 67 6.81 9.60 13.83
C ALA A 67 8.05 10.09 14.61
N LEU A 68 8.23 11.40 14.63
CA LEU A 68 9.21 12.07 15.50
C LEU A 68 8.66 12.18 16.92
N GLY A 69 9.30 11.51 17.87
CA GLY A 69 8.88 11.54 19.29
C GLY A 69 7.47 11.01 19.49
N THR A 70 6.70 11.64 20.39
CA THR A 70 5.27 11.39 20.60
C THR A 70 4.49 12.30 19.68
N PRO A 71 3.78 11.76 18.66
CA PRO A 71 3.08 12.61 17.70
C PRO A 71 1.88 13.30 18.35
N THR A 72 1.70 14.58 18.02
CA THR A 72 0.57 15.43 18.45
C THR A 72 -0.30 15.88 17.30
N LYS A 73 0.22 15.78 16.08
CA LYS A 73 -0.45 16.13 14.83
C LYS A 73 -0.01 15.18 13.70
N VAL A 74 -0.74 15.17 12.61
CA VAL A 74 -0.50 14.27 11.48
C VAL A 74 0.83 14.55 10.78
N GLU A 75 1.31 15.80 10.81
CA GLU A 75 2.59 16.20 10.22
C GLU A 75 3.81 15.66 10.98
N ASP A 76 3.64 15.14 12.18
CA ASP A 76 4.71 14.51 12.96
C ASP A 76 5.07 13.11 12.41
N PHE A 77 4.21 12.52 11.57
CA PHE A 77 4.42 11.21 10.97
C PHE A 77 5.28 11.28 9.70
N PHE A 78 6.20 10.35 9.55
CA PHE A 78 7.08 10.28 8.37
C PHE A 78 6.32 9.99 7.07
N SER A 79 5.11 9.43 7.15
CA SER A 79 4.25 9.19 5.99
C SER A 79 3.60 10.45 5.44
N TRP A 80 3.37 11.48 6.29
CA TRP A 80 2.65 12.69 5.90
C TRP A 80 3.34 13.41 4.75
N GLY A 81 2.59 13.71 3.69
CA GLY A 81 3.09 14.43 2.53
C GLY A 81 4.04 13.64 1.64
N GLU A 82 4.27 12.35 1.90
CA GLU A 82 5.09 11.52 1.04
C GLU A 82 4.42 11.26 -0.31
N PRO A 83 5.20 11.24 -1.41
CA PRO A 83 4.65 10.95 -2.73
C PRO A 83 4.00 9.56 -2.81
N VAL A 84 2.77 9.53 -3.30
CA VAL A 84 2.06 8.31 -3.70
C VAL A 84 2.26 8.10 -5.19
N LEU A 85 2.74 6.92 -5.56
CA LEU A 85 3.16 6.60 -6.93
C LEU A 85 2.25 5.54 -7.54
N ALA A 86 2.08 5.58 -8.86
CA ALA A 86 1.33 4.55 -9.59
C ALA A 86 2.03 3.19 -9.48
N PRO A 87 1.34 2.14 -8.98
CA PRO A 87 1.93 0.83 -8.81
C PRO A 87 2.08 0.06 -10.13
N ALA A 88 1.37 0.47 -11.17
CA ALA A 88 1.42 -0.10 -12.52
C ALA A 88 1.03 0.95 -13.57
N ASP A 89 1.24 0.63 -14.84
CA ASP A 89 0.61 1.33 -15.95
C ASP A 89 -0.91 1.09 -15.90
N GLY A 90 -1.72 2.07 -16.26
CA GLY A 90 -3.16 1.91 -16.27
C GLY A 90 -3.93 3.16 -16.62
N THR A 91 -5.25 3.09 -16.51
CA THR A 91 -6.17 4.22 -16.73
C THR A 91 -6.87 4.56 -15.41
N VAL A 92 -6.84 5.81 -15.00
CA VAL A 92 -7.59 6.30 -13.84
C VAL A 92 -9.08 6.23 -14.14
N VAL A 93 -9.85 5.55 -13.30
CA VAL A 93 -11.31 5.39 -13.49
C VAL A 93 -12.14 6.25 -12.55
N SER A 94 -11.61 6.57 -11.38
CA SER A 94 -12.26 7.51 -10.45
C SER A 94 -11.25 8.24 -9.57
N VAL A 95 -11.61 9.42 -9.08
CA VAL A 95 -10.83 10.26 -8.17
C VAL A 95 -11.77 10.96 -7.19
N VAL A 96 -11.42 10.95 -5.90
CA VAL A 96 -11.94 11.83 -4.87
C VAL A 96 -10.77 12.63 -4.32
N ASN A 97 -10.89 13.98 -4.22
CA ASN A 97 -9.74 14.85 -3.92
C ASN A 97 -10.09 16.07 -3.04
N ASP A 98 -11.29 16.12 -2.49
CA ASP A 98 -11.82 17.29 -1.76
C ASP A 98 -12.12 17.04 -0.28
N ARG A 99 -11.96 15.80 0.18
CA ARG A 99 -12.19 15.43 1.57
C ARG A 99 -11.11 16.04 2.47
N PRO A 100 -11.49 16.59 3.64
CA PRO A 100 -10.51 17.12 4.58
C PRO A 100 -9.59 16.02 5.11
N ASP A 101 -8.35 16.38 5.40
CA ASP A 101 -7.51 15.54 6.24
C ASP A 101 -7.98 15.66 7.69
N ASN A 102 -8.16 14.54 8.37
CA ASN A 102 -8.63 14.51 9.74
C ASN A 102 -7.49 14.88 10.71
N PRO A 103 -7.80 15.55 11.82
CA PRO A 103 -6.87 15.64 12.93
C PRO A 103 -6.48 14.25 13.45
N LEU A 104 -5.30 14.14 14.06
CA LEU A 104 -4.84 12.88 14.66
C LEU A 104 -5.87 12.32 15.64
N GLY A 105 -6.20 11.04 15.50
CA GLY A 105 -7.18 10.34 16.32
C GLY A 105 -8.65 10.58 15.94
N THR A 106 -8.91 11.31 14.85
CA THR A 106 -10.27 11.50 14.30
C THR A 106 -10.40 10.73 12.99
N LYS A 107 -11.58 10.18 12.74
CA LYS A 107 -11.89 9.39 11.54
C LYS A 107 -13.18 9.87 10.88
N ASP A 108 -13.24 9.79 9.56
CA ASP A 108 -14.46 9.94 8.77
C ASP A 108 -14.96 8.56 8.33
N ALA A 109 -15.93 8.01 9.08
CA ALA A 109 -16.51 6.71 8.78
C ALA A 109 -17.54 6.74 7.63
N GLU A 110 -18.08 7.92 7.29
CA GLU A 110 -19.03 8.08 6.19
C GLU A 110 -18.34 8.00 4.83
N HIS A 111 -17.06 8.43 4.79
CA HIS A 111 -16.24 8.40 3.58
C HIS A 111 -14.93 7.63 3.85
N PRO A 112 -15.00 6.32 4.07
CA PRO A 112 -13.89 5.55 4.65
C PRO A 112 -12.60 5.61 3.82
N ALA A 113 -12.66 5.70 2.50
CA ALA A 113 -11.49 5.84 1.64
C ALA A 113 -10.86 7.25 1.66
N GLY A 114 -11.62 8.28 2.11
CA GLY A 114 -11.17 9.67 2.06
C GLY A 114 -10.88 10.13 0.63
N ASN A 115 -9.78 10.86 0.45
CA ASN A 115 -9.26 11.15 -0.89
C ASN A 115 -8.60 9.90 -1.44
N CYS A 116 -9.05 9.48 -2.61
CA CYS A 116 -8.63 8.21 -3.19
C CYS A 116 -8.67 8.28 -4.72
N LEU A 117 -8.01 7.34 -5.34
CA LEU A 117 -8.10 7.12 -6.77
C LEU A 117 -8.11 5.62 -7.09
N VAL A 118 -8.72 5.29 -8.23
CA VAL A 118 -8.82 3.93 -8.74
C VAL A 118 -8.18 3.86 -10.11
N ILE A 119 -7.28 2.91 -10.29
CA ILE A 119 -6.58 2.67 -11.56
C ILE A 119 -7.00 1.31 -12.08
N ARG A 120 -7.57 1.25 -13.30
CA ARG A 120 -7.73 0.00 -14.02
C ARG A 120 -6.39 -0.40 -14.63
N VAL A 121 -5.81 -1.50 -14.15
CA VAL A 121 -4.51 -2.02 -14.58
C VAL A 121 -4.63 -3.22 -15.53
N ALA A 122 -5.78 -3.92 -15.50
CA ALA A 122 -6.14 -4.97 -16.43
C ALA A 122 -7.67 -5.12 -16.49
N GLU A 123 -8.19 -6.04 -17.31
CA GLU A 123 -9.59 -6.46 -17.27
C GLU A 123 -9.91 -7.03 -15.87
N GLU A 124 -11.00 -6.59 -15.27
CA GLU A 124 -11.42 -6.99 -13.90
C GLU A 124 -10.31 -6.87 -12.84
N ARG A 125 -9.43 -5.85 -13.00
CA ARG A 125 -8.34 -5.60 -12.04
C ARG A 125 -8.14 -4.11 -11.80
N PHE A 126 -8.58 -3.65 -10.63
CA PHE A 126 -8.58 -2.25 -10.22
C PHE A 126 -7.75 -2.07 -8.96
N VAL A 127 -6.78 -1.18 -9.01
CA VAL A 127 -5.96 -0.80 -7.86
C VAL A 127 -6.53 0.44 -7.24
N TYR A 128 -6.80 0.37 -5.95
CA TYR A 128 -7.24 1.47 -5.11
C TYR A 128 -6.08 2.00 -4.29
N LEU A 129 -5.95 3.33 -4.25
CA LEU A 129 -5.04 4.06 -3.38
C LEU A 129 -5.87 5.06 -2.58
N ALA A 130 -5.82 4.98 -1.25
CA ALA A 130 -6.69 5.75 -0.36
C ALA A 130 -5.91 6.56 0.69
N HIS A 131 -6.65 7.38 1.45
CA HIS A 131 -6.18 8.26 2.52
C HIS A 131 -5.21 9.35 2.03
N MET A 132 -5.35 9.78 0.76
CA MET A 132 -4.49 10.80 0.20
C MET A 132 -4.77 12.18 0.79
N GLN A 133 -3.79 13.06 0.75
CA GLN A 133 -3.90 14.43 1.24
C GLN A 133 -4.89 15.22 0.37
N ARG A 134 -5.71 16.06 1.02
CA ARG A 134 -6.70 16.91 0.35
C ARG A 134 -6.06 17.75 -0.75
N GLY A 135 -6.65 17.72 -1.95
CA GLY A 135 -6.20 18.53 -3.09
C GLY A 135 -4.88 18.08 -3.71
N SER A 136 -4.27 16.99 -3.24
CA SER A 136 -2.95 16.56 -3.71
C SER A 136 -2.98 15.67 -4.95
N VAL A 137 -4.13 15.05 -5.27
CA VAL A 137 -4.25 14.17 -6.43
C VAL A 137 -4.12 15.00 -7.72
N SER A 138 -3.12 14.66 -8.53
CA SER A 138 -2.71 15.42 -9.72
C SER A 138 -3.22 14.84 -11.04
N VAL A 139 -4.05 13.81 -10.98
CA VAL A 139 -4.65 13.12 -12.13
C VAL A 139 -6.17 13.13 -12.02
N LYS A 140 -6.87 12.88 -13.12
CA LYS A 140 -8.34 12.80 -13.19
C LYS A 140 -8.80 11.52 -13.88
N ALA A 141 -10.07 11.19 -13.72
CA ALA A 141 -10.69 10.09 -14.46
C ALA A 141 -10.49 10.25 -15.97
N GLY A 142 -10.10 9.15 -16.62
CA GLY A 142 -9.74 9.08 -18.03
C GLY A 142 -8.25 9.25 -18.33
N ASP A 143 -7.45 9.76 -17.39
CA ASP A 143 -5.99 9.89 -17.59
C ASP A 143 -5.31 8.52 -17.62
N THR A 144 -4.34 8.38 -18.53
CA THR A 144 -3.42 7.25 -18.53
C THR A 144 -2.23 7.57 -17.62
N VAL A 145 -1.90 6.65 -16.73
CA VAL A 145 -0.74 6.78 -15.83
C VAL A 145 0.30 5.71 -16.13
N LYS A 146 1.55 6.06 -15.86
CA LYS A 146 2.69 5.16 -15.97
C LYS A 146 3.15 4.69 -14.60
N ARG A 147 3.61 3.45 -14.51
CA ARG A 147 4.26 2.91 -13.31
C ARG A 147 5.30 3.91 -12.77
N SER A 148 5.30 4.15 -11.47
CA SER A 148 6.13 5.13 -10.78
C SER A 148 5.77 6.61 -11.01
N GLN A 149 4.76 6.92 -11.83
CA GLN A 149 4.25 8.28 -11.94
C GLN A 149 3.69 8.76 -10.60
N ARG A 150 4.04 9.98 -10.18
CA ARG A 150 3.46 10.59 -8.98
C ARG A 150 1.97 10.87 -9.22
N LEU A 151 1.14 10.44 -8.28
CA LEU A 151 -0.32 10.59 -8.31
C LEU A 151 -0.83 11.65 -7.33
N GLY A 152 -0.14 11.81 -6.20
CA GLY A 152 -0.50 12.74 -5.15
C GLY A 152 0.40 12.56 -3.93
N LEU A 153 -0.12 12.87 -2.74
CA LEU A 153 0.58 12.82 -1.47
C LEU A 153 -0.19 11.95 -0.46
N CYS A 154 0.54 11.26 0.41
CA CYS A 154 -0.01 10.56 1.56
C CYS A 154 -0.59 11.57 2.55
N GLY A 155 -1.85 11.38 2.95
CA GLY A 155 -2.59 12.23 3.86
C GLY A 155 -3.17 11.45 5.05
N ASN A 156 -4.25 12.01 5.63
CA ASN A 156 -4.99 11.42 6.75
C ASN A 156 -6.51 11.54 6.57
N SER A 157 -6.99 11.51 5.34
CA SER A 157 -8.42 11.61 5.03
C SER A 157 -9.14 10.26 5.17
N GLY A 158 -10.43 10.29 5.47
CA GLY A 158 -11.26 9.09 5.57
C GLY A 158 -11.14 8.36 6.92
N ASN A 159 -11.35 7.04 6.92
CA ASN A 159 -11.26 6.20 8.12
C ASN A 159 -9.79 5.85 8.43
N CYS A 160 -9.00 6.85 8.75
CA CYS A 160 -7.56 6.79 8.90
C CYS A 160 -7.14 7.24 10.31
N ASP A 161 -6.43 6.41 11.07
CA ASP A 161 -5.97 6.73 12.42
C ASP A 161 -4.79 7.71 12.43
N PHE A 162 -3.90 7.55 11.46
CA PHE A 162 -2.71 8.37 11.23
C PHE A 162 -2.21 8.15 9.79
N PRO A 163 -1.38 9.05 9.25
CA PRO A 163 -0.96 9.01 7.86
C PRO A 163 -0.35 7.70 7.43
N HIS A 164 -0.97 7.05 6.45
CA HIS A 164 -0.49 5.83 5.79
C HIS A 164 -1.05 5.72 4.37
N ILE A 165 -0.51 4.85 3.55
CA ILE A 165 -1.04 4.52 2.24
C ILE A 165 -1.80 3.21 2.37
N HIS A 166 -3.12 3.23 2.09
CA HIS A 166 -3.90 2.02 1.87
C HIS A 166 -3.89 1.67 0.38
N LEU A 167 -3.58 0.43 0.07
CA LEU A 167 -3.70 -0.14 -1.27
C LEU A 167 -4.47 -1.45 -1.19
N HIS A 168 -5.50 -1.58 -2.04
CA HIS A 168 -6.06 -2.90 -2.32
C HIS A 168 -6.32 -3.07 -3.82
N VAL A 169 -6.55 -4.31 -4.23
CA VAL A 169 -6.92 -4.68 -5.60
C VAL A 169 -8.25 -5.39 -5.54
N GLN A 170 -9.18 -5.05 -6.45
CA GLN A 170 -10.45 -5.74 -6.58
C GLN A 170 -10.88 -5.86 -8.06
N ASP A 171 -11.93 -6.61 -8.31
CA ASP A 171 -12.41 -6.94 -9.66
C ASP A 171 -13.35 -5.90 -10.28
N THR A 172 -13.77 -4.87 -9.54
CA THR A 172 -14.66 -3.80 -10.01
C THR A 172 -14.16 -2.41 -9.62
N PRO A 173 -14.57 -1.33 -10.34
CA PRO A 173 -14.25 0.03 -9.92
C PRO A 173 -15.17 0.58 -8.83
N ASP A 174 -16.14 -0.18 -8.33
CA ASP A 174 -17.04 0.25 -7.26
C ASP A 174 -16.42 -0.06 -5.89
N LEU A 175 -16.21 0.96 -5.07
CA LEU A 175 -15.61 0.84 -3.75
C LEU A 175 -16.42 -0.06 -2.79
N ASN A 176 -17.73 -0.15 -3.01
CA ASN A 176 -18.67 -0.85 -2.12
C ASN A 176 -19.08 -2.23 -2.65
N ALA A 177 -18.53 -2.65 -3.78
CA ALA A 177 -18.88 -3.91 -4.42
C ALA A 177 -17.62 -4.61 -4.93
N GLY A 178 -17.77 -5.89 -5.29
CA GLY A 178 -16.69 -6.68 -5.86
C GLY A 178 -15.92 -7.50 -4.83
N ARG A 179 -14.90 -8.17 -5.33
CA ARG A 179 -14.06 -9.09 -4.56
C ARG A 179 -12.62 -8.63 -4.55
N GLY A 180 -12.04 -8.61 -3.37
CA GLY A 180 -10.63 -8.34 -3.20
C GLY A 180 -9.77 -9.40 -3.90
N GLN A 181 -8.73 -8.93 -4.55
CA GLN A 181 -7.72 -9.76 -5.20
C GLN A 181 -6.38 -9.57 -4.50
N ASN A 182 -5.62 -10.65 -4.36
CA ASN A 182 -4.30 -10.56 -3.74
C ASN A 182 -3.36 -9.67 -4.60
N PRO A 183 -2.84 -8.56 -4.06
CA PRO A 183 -1.86 -7.74 -4.76
C PRO A 183 -0.52 -8.47 -4.81
N ILE A 184 -0.03 -8.73 -6.01
CA ILE A 184 1.28 -9.35 -6.23
C ILE A 184 2.28 -8.23 -6.49
N PHE A 185 3.27 -8.08 -5.62
CA PHE A 185 4.35 -7.12 -5.79
C PHE A 185 5.60 -7.84 -6.27
N GLY A 186 6.13 -7.42 -7.43
CA GLY A 186 7.30 -8.02 -8.03
C GLY A 186 8.58 -7.19 -7.81
N ALA A 187 9.71 -7.88 -7.72
CA ALA A 187 11.04 -7.29 -7.57
C ALA A 187 11.15 -6.28 -6.42
N ILE A 188 10.66 -6.66 -5.23
CA ILE A 188 10.75 -5.83 -4.02
C ILE A 188 11.88 -6.30 -3.10
N ASN A 189 12.34 -5.40 -2.24
CA ASN A 189 13.21 -5.74 -1.12
C ASN A 189 12.35 -5.90 0.13
N VAL A 190 12.60 -6.98 0.88
CA VAL A 190 11.86 -7.33 2.11
C VAL A 190 12.84 -7.50 3.25
N GLU A 191 12.56 -6.92 4.41
CA GLU A 191 13.25 -7.23 5.66
C GLU A 191 12.27 -7.90 6.63
N LEU A 192 12.64 -9.08 7.09
CA LEU A 192 11.92 -9.86 8.09
C LEU A 192 12.88 -10.29 9.20
N THR A 193 12.59 -9.93 10.44
CA THR A 193 13.41 -10.29 11.64
C THR A 193 14.92 -10.00 11.48
N GLY A 194 15.25 -8.86 10.80
CA GLY A 194 16.63 -8.44 10.55
C GLY A 194 17.31 -9.12 9.35
N LYS A 195 16.65 -10.07 8.68
CA LYS A 195 17.14 -10.65 7.42
C LYS A 195 16.56 -9.88 6.24
N GLN A 196 17.40 -9.63 5.24
CA GLN A 196 17.03 -8.94 4.02
C GLN A 196 16.95 -9.91 2.84
N PHE A 197 15.92 -9.73 2.00
CA PHE A 197 15.70 -10.43 0.74
C PHE A 197 15.51 -9.36 -0.34
N THR A 198 16.22 -9.46 -1.44
CA THR A 198 16.23 -8.45 -2.50
C THR A 198 15.68 -8.99 -3.81
N GLY A 199 14.93 -8.14 -4.53
CA GLY A 199 14.40 -8.46 -5.85
C GLY A 199 13.42 -9.65 -5.85
N VAL A 200 12.71 -9.85 -4.76
CA VAL A 200 11.80 -11.00 -4.59
C VAL A 200 10.35 -10.63 -4.90
N THR A 201 9.57 -11.61 -5.32
CA THR A 201 8.11 -11.55 -5.27
C THR A 201 7.68 -12.18 -3.94
N TRP A 202 7.05 -11.38 -3.08
CA TRP A 202 6.75 -11.79 -1.71
C TRP A 202 5.33 -11.39 -1.31
N PRO A 203 4.57 -12.26 -0.63
CA PRO A 203 3.29 -11.87 -0.04
C PRO A 203 3.52 -10.86 1.08
N LEU A 204 2.84 -9.72 1.00
CA LEU A 204 2.97 -8.68 2.01
C LEU A 204 2.11 -9.01 3.22
N ILE A 205 2.76 -9.34 4.32
CA ILE A 205 2.14 -9.60 5.62
C ILE A 205 2.56 -8.53 6.63
N ARG A 206 1.72 -8.32 7.61
CA ARG A 206 1.99 -7.41 8.73
C ARG A 206 3.34 -7.70 9.37
N GLY A 207 4.12 -6.66 9.64
CA GLY A 207 5.41 -6.75 10.31
C GLY A 207 6.63 -6.69 9.40
N LEU A 208 6.45 -6.72 8.08
CA LEU A 208 7.55 -6.58 7.12
C LEU A 208 7.98 -5.12 6.96
N PHE A 209 9.27 -4.90 6.71
CA PHE A 209 9.76 -3.67 6.10
C PHE A 209 10.03 -3.92 4.62
N VAL A 210 9.58 -3.01 3.77
CA VAL A 210 9.64 -3.18 2.32
C VAL A 210 10.16 -1.93 1.63
N SER A 211 10.81 -2.12 0.49
CA SER A 211 11.20 -1.04 -0.43
C SER A 211 11.22 -1.55 -1.88
N ASN A 212 11.14 -0.63 -2.83
CA ASN A 212 11.51 -0.96 -4.20
C ASN A 212 13.04 -1.13 -4.29
N PRO A 213 13.55 -1.83 -5.30
CA PRO A 213 14.99 -1.93 -5.59
C PRO A 213 15.66 -0.59 -5.80
#